data_2aa5775d4a1ebaa868106db96806347f
#
_entry.id   2aa5775d4a1ebaa868106db96806347f
#
_cell.length_a   1.000
_cell.length_b   1.000
_cell.length_c   1.000
_cell.angle_alpha   90.00
_cell.angle_beta   90.00
_cell.angle_gamma   90.00
#
_symmetry.space_group_name_H-M   'P 1'
#
loop_
_entity.id
_entity.type
_entity.pdbx_description
1 polymer ?
#
loop_
_entity_poly.entity_id
_entity_poly.type
_entity_poly.pdbx_seq_one_letter_code
_entity_poly.pdbx_strand_id
1 'polypeptide(L)'
;MRNRTMYVIPYCMGPIGSPYSRCGIEITDSPYVVANMKLMTRMGEDALKRIFEEKEYVKGLHSTGKLDPNERFIMHFPEELSIKSFGSGYGGNALLGKKCHALRIASWQAKKEGWLAEHMLIVGVENPEGEKHYIACAFPSACGKTNLAMLIPPKSHKGWKIWTIGDDIAWLHLDKTGQMRAINPEAGYFGVAKGTNEATNKNAFDMIKKDTIFTNVGLTRKNEPWWESKDIGEPTIDWKGKEYNSDNGPAAHPNSRFTVSAKNNPSYSSLAEAPEGVPISAIVFGGRRKKLAPLVYEAKNWKHGVFIGAGMASETTAAATVKKGVLRRDPMAMLPFCGYNFADYWSHWISFDKKTNKLPKIFHINWFRKDNEGKFLWPGFNENLRVLRWIIDRCDEKINARETAIGFLPHACDIDTSDLDISQQNIDELLSIDENDWIEEINSIGKYILSFGERVPTELINEYKKLNKSLENN
;
A
#
# COMPACT_ATOMS: atom_id res chain seq x y z
N MET A 1 30.65 -7.06 -10.76
CA MET A 1 31.29 -6.88 -9.41
C MET A 1 32.83 -7.02 -9.43
N ARG A 2 33.44 -7.21 -10.57
CA ARG A 2 34.91 -7.34 -10.67
C ARG A 2 35.61 -6.06 -10.12
N ASN A 3 36.56 -6.22 -9.22
CA ASN A 3 37.31 -5.13 -8.54
C ASN A 3 36.44 -4.22 -7.65
N ARG A 4 35.28 -4.70 -7.16
CA ARG A 4 34.44 -4.02 -6.18
C ARG A 4 34.33 -4.81 -4.91
N THR A 5 34.11 -4.13 -3.78
CA THR A 5 33.76 -4.79 -2.53
C THR A 5 32.41 -5.48 -2.68
N MET A 6 32.34 -6.72 -2.28
CA MET A 6 31.10 -7.51 -2.26
C MET A 6 30.59 -7.59 -0.82
N TYR A 7 29.39 -7.12 -0.59
CA TYR A 7 28.69 -7.19 0.68
C TYR A 7 27.69 -8.36 0.64
N VAL A 8 27.64 -9.12 1.72
CA VAL A 8 26.69 -10.23 1.91
C VAL A 8 25.75 -9.85 3.04
N ILE A 9 24.44 -9.78 2.74
CA ILE A 9 23.42 -9.28 3.65
C ILE A 9 22.45 -10.44 3.96
N PRO A 10 22.57 -11.15 5.08
CA PRO A 10 21.52 -12.02 5.56
C PRO A 10 20.41 -11.18 6.19
N TYR A 11 19.16 -11.39 5.76
CA TYR A 11 18.00 -10.63 6.23
C TYR A 11 16.77 -11.51 6.35
N CYS A 12 15.82 -11.08 7.18
CA CYS A 12 14.51 -11.70 7.31
C CYS A 12 13.42 -10.64 7.07
N MET A 13 12.44 -11.00 6.24
CA MET A 13 11.20 -10.28 6.06
C MET A 13 10.14 -10.90 6.97
N GLY A 14 9.48 -10.05 7.77
CA GLY A 14 8.55 -10.46 8.82
C GLY A 14 9.17 -10.56 10.21
N PRO A 15 8.35 -10.59 11.26
CA PRO A 15 8.79 -10.71 12.66
C PRO A 15 9.58 -11.99 12.89
N ILE A 16 10.73 -11.91 13.56
CA ILE A 16 11.51 -13.11 13.92
C ILE A 16 10.65 -14.05 14.76
N GLY A 17 10.63 -15.32 14.40
CA GLY A 17 9.79 -16.34 15.05
C GLY A 17 8.40 -16.54 14.43
N SER A 18 7.96 -15.68 13.51
CA SER A 18 6.73 -15.94 12.77
C SER A 18 6.92 -17.10 11.79
N PRO A 19 5.96 -18.05 11.68
CA PRO A 19 6.01 -19.12 10.69
C PRO A 19 5.87 -18.60 9.25
N TYR A 20 5.39 -17.38 9.08
CA TYR A 20 5.21 -16.72 7.79
C TYR A 20 6.40 -15.86 7.38
N SER A 21 7.35 -15.60 8.27
CA SER A 21 8.56 -14.84 7.92
C SER A 21 9.44 -15.62 6.95
N ARG A 22 10.05 -14.92 6.01
CA ARG A 22 10.91 -15.50 4.98
C ARG A 22 12.25 -14.79 4.95
N CYS A 23 13.32 -15.57 5.01
CA CYS A 23 14.68 -15.04 5.01
C CYS A 23 15.25 -14.99 3.59
N GLY A 24 16.27 -14.16 3.42
CA GLY A 24 17.02 -14.04 2.18
C GLY A 24 18.47 -13.66 2.44
N ILE A 25 19.28 -13.87 1.41
CA ILE A 25 20.65 -13.36 1.35
C ILE A 25 20.76 -12.48 0.12
N GLU A 26 21.08 -11.21 0.30
CA GLU A 26 21.40 -10.29 -0.79
C GLU A 26 22.92 -10.10 -0.90
N ILE A 27 23.46 -10.32 -2.09
CA ILE A 27 24.84 -9.99 -2.43
C ILE A 27 24.84 -8.72 -3.26
N THR A 28 25.58 -7.68 -2.83
CA THR A 28 25.60 -6.40 -3.51
C THR A 28 27.01 -5.77 -3.49
N ASP A 29 27.29 -4.87 -4.45
CA ASP A 29 28.49 -4.03 -4.46
C ASP A 29 28.23 -2.60 -3.93
N SER A 30 27.05 -2.36 -3.32
CA SER A 30 26.60 -1.03 -2.90
C SER A 30 26.50 -0.89 -1.39
N PRO A 31 27.33 -0.03 -0.74
CA PRO A 31 27.18 0.27 0.69
C PRO A 31 25.85 0.98 1.00
N TYR A 32 25.27 1.72 0.02
CA TYR A 32 23.95 2.31 0.14
C TYR A 32 22.88 1.23 0.38
N VAL A 33 22.95 0.12 -0.36
CA VAL A 33 22.02 -1.01 -0.18
C VAL A 33 22.18 -1.61 1.21
N VAL A 34 23.42 -1.85 1.69
CA VAL A 34 23.67 -2.37 3.04
C VAL A 34 23.00 -1.52 4.11
N ALA A 35 23.23 -0.19 4.07
CA ALA A 35 22.70 0.75 5.06
C ALA A 35 21.14 0.79 5.02
N ASN A 36 20.56 0.82 3.84
CA ASN A 36 19.11 0.83 3.69
C ASN A 36 18.45 -0.50 4.11
N MET A 37 19.03 -1.65 3.72
CA MET A 37 18.53 -2.97 4.12
C MET A 37 18.57 -3.16 5.64
N LYS A 38 19.56 -2.58 6.33
CA LYS A 38 19.63 -2.60 7.80
C LYS A 38 18.44 -1.88 8.46
N LEU A 39 17.92 -0.83 7.84
CA LEU A 39 16.75 -0.10 8.32
C LEU A 39 15.43 -0.79 7.93
N MET A 40 15.41 -1.41 6.73
CA MET A 40 14.18 -1.93 6.12
C MET A 40 13.85 -3.37 6.53
N THR A 41 14.83 -4.13 7.03
CA THR A 41 14.69 -5.57 7.29
C THR A 41 15.24 -5.94 8.66
N ARG A 42 14.97 -7.15 9.10
CA ARG A 42 15.60 -7.72 10.29
C ARG A 42 16.88 -8.44 9.84
N MET A 43 18.00 -7.69 9.86
CA MET A 43 19.29 -8.10 9.30
C MET A 43 20.24 -8.58 10.40
N GLY A 44 21.02 -9.61 10.14
CA GLY A 44 22.11 -10.05 10.99
C GLY A 44 22.03 -11.50 11.46
N GLU A 45 22.48 -11.76 12.69
CA GLU A 45 22.68 -13.11 13.23
C GLU A 45 21.39 -13.93 13.31
N ASP A 46 20.27 -13.33 13.74
CA ASP A 46 18.99 -14.04 13.84
C ASP A 46 18.48 -14.51 12.48
N ALA A 47 18.63 -13.67 11.45
CA ALA A 47 18.31 -14.05 10.09
C ALA A 47 19.21 -15.16 9.57
N LEU A 48 20.52 -15.07 9.86
CA LEU A 48 21.50 -16.08 9.45
C LEU A 48 21.25 -17.43 10.14
N LYS A 49 20.98 -17.43 11.44
CA LYS A 49 20.61 -18.62 12.21
C LYS A 49 19.41 -19.31 11.59
N ARG A 50 18.35 -18.55 11.30
CA ARG A 50 17.14 -19.09 10.68
C ARG A 50 17.38 -19.67 9.31
N ILE A 51 18.21 -19.03 8.46
CA ILE A 51 18.62 -19.54 7.16
C ILE A 51 19.32 -20.92 7.29
N PHE A 52 20.18 -21.09 8.28
CA PHE A 52 20.86 -22.36 8.52
C PHE A 52 19.90 -23.46 9.01
N GLU A 53 18.92 -23.10 9.83
CA GLU A 53 17.92 -24.03 10.35
C GLU A 53 16.94 -24.47 9.25
N GLU A 54 16.36 -23.52 8.48
CA GLU A 54 15.34 -23.79 7.46
C GLU A 54 15.93 -24.29 6.13
N LYS A 55 17.19 -23.97 5.83
CA LYS A 55 17.90 -24.29 4.59
C LYS A 55 17.23 -23.78 3.30
N GLU A 56 16.18 -22.98 3.44
CA GLU A 56 15.49 -22.30 2.36
C GLU A 56 15.59 -20.78 2.56
N TYR A 57 15.95 -20.07 1.50
CA TYR A 57 16.05 -18.62 1.52
C TYR A 57 16.01 -18.03 0.11
N VAL A 58 15.62 -16.78 0.00
CA VAL A 58 15.61 -16.02 -1.25
C VAL A 58 17.02 -15.54 -1.57
N LYS A 59 17.48 -15.87 -2.79
CA LYS A 59 18.83 -15.55 -3.29
C LYS A 59 18.77 -14.22 -4.07
N GLY A 60 19.33 -13.18 -3.54
CA GLY A 60 19.41 -11.86 -4.14
C GLY A 60 20.81 -11.54 -4.66
N LEU A 61 20.91 -11.12 -5.92
CA LEU A 61 22.15 -10.59 -6.50
C LEU A 61 21.89 -9.22 -7.08
N HIS A 62 22.56 -8.20 -6.54
CA HIS A 62 22.48 -6.82 -7.01
C HIS A 62 23.84 -6.27 -7.36
N SER A 63 23.93 -5.52 -8.45
CA SER A 63 25.09 -4.66 -8.77
C SER A 63 24.61 -3.33 -9.32
N THR A 64 25.17 -2.25 -8.78
CA THR A 64 24.89 -0.88 -9.26
C THR A 64 25.29 -0.68 -10.73
N GLY A 65 26.28 -1.43 -11.23
CA GLY A 65 26.77 -1.32 -12.60
C GLY A 65 27.26 0.10 -12.92
N LYS A 66 26.96 0.58 -14.10
CA LYS A 66 27.28 1.94 -14.56
C LYS A 66 26.12 2.94 -14.41
N LEU A 67 24.97 2.48 -13.91
CA LEU A 67 23.69 3.23 -13.85
C LEU A 67 23.17 3.66 -15.22
N ASP A 68 23.54 2.94 -16.27
CA ASP A 68 23.02 3.18 -17.62
C ASP A 68 21.59 2.65 -17.75
N PRO A 69 20.60 3.50 -18.11
CA PRO A 69 19.22 3.06 -18.31
C PRO A 69 19.04 1.96 -19.35
N ASN A 70 19.94 1.90 -20.37
CA ASN A 70 19.89 0.91 -21.46
C ASN A 70 20.49 -0.44 -21.05
N GLU A 71 21.32 -0.46 -20.01
CA GLU A 71 21.96 -1.67 -19.47
C GLU A 71 21.35 -2.09 -18.12
N ARG A 72 20.14 -1.64 -17.83
CA ARG A 72 19.45 -1.89 -16.57
C ARG A 72 18.39 -2.98 -16.70
N PHE A 73 18.45 -3.97 -15.83
CA PHE A 73 17.41 -5.01 -15.73
C PHE A 73 17.22 -5.49 -14.31
N ILE A 74 16.03 -5.99 -14.06
CA ILE A 74 15.67 -6.73 -12.84
C ILE A 74 14.88 -7.97 -13.24
N MET A 75 15.32 -9.13 -12.78
CA MET A 75 14.73 -10.44 -13.09
C MET A 75 14.36 -11.17 -11.82
N HIS A 76 13.20 -11.81 -11.84
CA HIS A 76 12.70 -12.63 -10.75
C HIS A 76 12.51 -14.06 -11.27
N PHE A 77 12.96 -15.03 -10.50
CA PHE A 77 12.81 -16.46 -10.76
C PHE A 77 12.10 -17.07 -9.53
N PRO A 78 10.76 -16.98 -9.48
CA PRO A 78 10.01 -17.37 -8.28
C PRO A 78 10.21 -18.85 -7.93
N GLU A 79 10.30 -19.73 -8.94
CA GLU A 79 10.49 -21.17 -8.77
C GLU A 79 11.84 -21.51 -8.12
N GLU A 80 12.85 -20.67 -8.35
CA GLU A 80 14.21 -20.83 -7.81
C GLU A 80 14.43 -20.00 -6.55
N LEU A 81 13.44 -19.21 -6.13
CA LEU A 81 13.55 -18.20 -5.07
C LEU A 81 14.75 -17.26 -5.32
N SER A 82 14.89 -16.76 -6.55
CA SER A 82 16.05 -15.93 -6.88
C SER A 82 15.68 -14.62 -7.58
N ILE A 83 16.51 -13.60 -7.33
CA ILE A 83 16.36 -12.23 -7.83
C ILE A 83 17.72 -11.78 -8.37
N LYS A 84 17.74 -11.23 -9.59
CA LYS A 84 18.95 -10.61 -10.16
C LYS A 84 18.64 -9.20 -10.61
N SER A 85 19.37 -8.23 -10.08
CA SER A 85 19.23 -6.80 -10.40
C SER A 85 20.57 -6.21 -10.80
N PHE A 86 20.61 -5.51 -11.93
CA PHE A 86 21.82 -4.91 -12.45
C PHE A 86 21.53 -3.50 -13.00
N GLY A 87 22.47 -2.57 -12.80
CA GLY A 87 22.44 -1.26 -13.42
C GLY A 87 21.50 -0.26 -12.75
N SER A 88 21.00 -0.55 -11.53
CA SER A 88 20.10 0.35 -10.80
C SER A 88 20.58 0.61 -9.38
N GLY A 89 20.59 1.88 -8.99
CA GLY A 89 20.72 2.33 -7.59
C GLY A 89 19.38 2.68 -6.94
N TYR A 90 18.26 2.55 -7.67
CA TYR A 90 16.93 2.86 -7.15
C TYR A 90 16.48 1.81 -6.14
N GLY A 91 15.97 2.27 -4.98
CA GLY A 91 15.61 1.40 -3.86
C GLY A 91 14.65 0.26 -4.22
N GLY A 92 13.66 0.49 -5.07
CA GLY A 92 12.73 -0.56 -5.51
C GLY A 92 13.37 -1.70 -6.31
N ASN A 93 14.55 -1.47 -6.90
CA ASN A 93 15.32 -2.45 -7.68
C ASN A 93 16.59 -2.93 -6.97
N ALA A 94 17.05 -2.21 -5.95
CA ALA A 94 18.33 -2.45 -5.28
C ALA A 94 18.15 -2.98 -3.85
N LEU A 95 17.09 -2.59 -3.15
CA LEU A 95 16.71 -3.13 -1.85
C LEU A 95 15.84 -4.36 -2.08
N LEU A 96 16.49 -5.51 -2.34
CA LEU A 96 15.80 -6.69 -2.87
C LEU A 96 14.82 -7.33 -1.86
N GLY A 97 14.95 -7.04 -0.56
CA GLY A 97 13.99 -7.45 0.46
C GLY A 97 12.59 -6.84 0.27
N LYS A 98 12.52 -5.59 -0.23
CA LYS A 98 11.25 -4.85 -0.30
C LYS A 98 10.31 -5.41 -1.40
N LYS A 99 10.27 -4.79 -2.57
CA LYS A 99 9.30 -5.13 -3.65
C LYS A 99 9.60 -6.46 -4.33
N CYS A 100 10.86 -6.83 -4.40
CA CYS A 100 11.28 -8.05 -5.08
C CYS A 100 10.96 -9.30 -4.26
N HIS A 101 11.45 -9.36 -3.02
CA HIS A 101 11.18 -10.49 -2.13
C HIS A 101 9.79 -10.40 -1.53
N ALA A 102 9.48 -9.32 -0.78
CA ALA A 102 8.25 -9.25 0.03
C ALA A 102 6.96 -9.19 -0.78
N LEU A 103 7.00 -8.95 -2.09
CA LEU A 103 5.84 -9.01 -2.98
C LEU A 103 6.02 -10.03 -4.10
N ARG A 104 6.95 -9.84 -5.04
CA ARG A 104 7.02 -10.66 -6.26
C ARG A 104 7.36 -12.12 -5.98
N ILE A 105 8.38 -12.39 -5.18
CA ILE A 105 8.70 -13.76 -4.76
C ILE A 105 7.69 -14.26 -3.73
N ALA A 106 7.36 -13.44 -2.74
CA ALA A 106 6.45 -13.81 -1.66
C ALA A 106 5.03 -14.13 -2.17
N SER A 107 4.52 -13.43 -3.19
CA SER A 107 3.21 -13.77 -3.78
C SER A 107 3.19 -15.19 -4.38
N TRP A 108 4.30 -15.63 -4.99
CA TRP A 108 4.45 -16.98 -5.47
C TRP A 108 4.52 -18.03 -4.33
N GLN A 109 5.33 -17.75 -3.29
CA GLN A 109 5.38 -18.61 -2.10
C GLN A 109 3.99 -18.70 -1.45
N ALA A 110 3.33 -17.56 -1.28
CA ALA A 110 2.00 -17.44 -0.71
C ALA A 110 0.96 -18.28 -1.45
N LYS A 111 0.97 -18.28 -2.79
CA LYS A 111 0.10 -19.14 -3.60
C LYS A 111 0.30 -20.61 -3.28
N LYS A 112 1.55 -21.06 -3.12
CA LYS A 112 1.87 -22.47 -2.83
C LYS A 112 1.50 -22.88 -1.41
N GLU A 113 1.68 -21.96 -0.46
CA GLU A 113 1.53 -22.23 0.96
C GLU A 113 0.14 -21.85 1.51
N GLY A 114 -0.68 -21.16 0.71
CA GLY A 114 -2.07 -20.86 1.05
C GLY A 114 -2.29 -19.60 1.87
N TRP A 115 -1.36 -18.61 1.79
CA TRP A 115 -1.46 -17.26 2.35
C TRP A 115 -1.37 -16.20 1.23
N LEU A 116 -1.43 -14.91 1.54
CA LEU A 116 -1.42 -13.81 0.55
C LEU A 116 -0.32 -12.81 0.88
N ALA A 117 0.44 -12.37 -0.13
CA ALA A 117 1.40 -11.27 -0.04
C ALA A 117 0.87 -10.08 -0.85
N GLU A 118 0.55 -8.99 -0.14
CA GLU A 118 -0.27 -7.91 -0.67
C GLU A 118 0.40 -6.54 -0.52
N HIS A 119 0.18 -5.67 -1.51
CA HIS A 119 0.63 -4.29 -1.49
C HIS A 119 -0.36 -3.43 -0.69
N MET A 120 -0.38 -3.66 0.63
CA MET A 120 -1.31 -3.06 1.56
C MET A 120 -0.60 -2.44 2.75
N LEU A 121 -1.07 -1.29 3.22
CA LEU A 121 -0.80 -0.84 4.57
C LEU A 121 -1.63 -1.66 5.58
N ILE A 122 -1.19 -1.71 6.83
CA ILE A 122 -1.95 -2.25 7.96
C ILE A 122 -2.02 -1.17 9.03
N VAL A 123 -3.24 -0.72 9.33
CA VAL A 123 -3.51 0.30 10.36
C VAL A 123 -4.39 -0.27 11.45
N GLY A 124 -4.03 0.00 12.69
CA GLY A 124 -4.87 -0.24 13.86
C GLY A 124 -5.63 1.04 14.23
N VAL A 125 -6.91 0.91 14.47
CA VAL A 125 -7.79 1.99 14.96
C VAL A 125 -8.29 1.57 16.33
N GLU A 126 -7.97 2.36 17.36
CA GLU A 126 -8.41 2.16 18.73
C GLU A 126 -9.48 3.18 19.08
N ASN A 127 -10.64 2.72 19.51
CA ASN A 127 -11.73 3.58 19.96
C ASN A 127 -11.50 4.10 21.39
N PRO A 128 -12.31 5.04 21.89
CA PRO A 128 -12.16 5.58 23.25
C PRO A 128 -12.29 4.53 24.37
N GLU A 129 -12.96 3.41 24.10
CA GLU A 129 -13.16 2.29 25.02
C GLU A 129 -11.94 1.34 25.04
N GLY A 130 -10.97 1.55 24.16
CA GLY A 130 -9.74 0.74 24.05
C GLY A 130 -9.86 -0.47 23.14
N GLU A 131 -10.99 -0.65 22.43
CA GLU A 131 -11.17 -1.70 21.44
C GLU A 131 -10.36 -1.37 20.18
N LYS A 132 -9.71 -2.39 19.59
CA LYS A 132 -8.81 -2.22 18.45
C LYS A 132 -9.28 -3.02 17.25
N HIS A 133 -9.42 -2.34 16.13
CA HIS A 133 -9.68 -2.92 14.83
C HIS A 133 -8.47 -2.72 13.91
N TYR A 134 -8.08 -3.76 13.17
CA TYR A 134 -6.99 -3.67 12.20
C TYR A 134 -7.55 -3.77 10.79
N ILE A 135 -7.13 -2.84 9.96
CA ILE A 135 -7.62 -2.68 8.58
C ILE A 135 -6.44 -2.77 7.62
N ALA A 136 -6.54 -3.65 6.62
CA ALA A 136 -5.57 -3.74 5.54
C ALA A 136 -6.09 -2.96 4.33
N CYS A 137 -5.29 -1.99 3.80
CA CYS A 137 -5.76 -1.13 2.72
C CYS A 137 -4.82 -1.17 1.52
N ALA A 138 -5.35 -1.52 0.36
CA ALA A 138 -4.65 -1.53 -0.92
C ALA A 138 -4.97 -0.27 -1.72
N PHE A 139 -3.96 0.57 -1.91
CA PHE A 139 -4.04 1.77 -2.74
C PHE A 139 -2.87 1.81 -3.72
N PRO A 140 -3.07 2.22 -4.98
CA PRO A 140 -1.99 2.52 -5.90
C PRO A 140 -1.06 3.62 -5.38
N SER A 141 0.10 3.74 -6.00
CA SER A 141 1.08 4.78 -5.65
C SER A 141 0.45 6.18 -5.65
N ALA A 142 0.85 7.02 -4.70
CA ALA A 142 0.37 8.39 -4.49
C ALA A 142 -1.14 8.51 -4.17
N CYS A 143 -1.78 7.45 -3.67
CA CYS A 143 -3.17 7.48 -3.20
C CYS A 143 -3.30 7.57 -1.66
N GLY A 144 -2.20 7.87 -0.95
CA GLY A 144 -2.25 8.24 0.47
C GLY A 144 -2.00 7.10 1.48
N LYS A 145 -1.38 5.96 1.07
CA LYS A 145 -1.07 4.85 1.99
C LYS A 145 -0.36 5.30 3.26
N THR A 146 0.80 5.92 3.13
CA THR A 146 1.61 6.34 4.28
C THR A 146 0.86 7.36 5.16
N ASN A 147 0.09 8.28 4.56
CA ASN A 147 -0.71 9.24 5.31
C ASN A 147 -1.83 8.55 6.12
N LEU A 148 -2.46 7.52 5.56
CA LEU A 148 -3.48 6.78 6.29
C LEU A 148 -2.88 5.92 7.40
N ALA A 149 -1.75 5.24 7.12
CA ALA A 149 -1.06 4.40 8.11
C ALA A 149 -0.57 5.19 9.33
N MET A 150 -0.30 6.50 9.17
CA MET A 150 0.24 7.41 10.18
C MET A 150 -0.73 8.57 10.51
N LEU A 151 -2.02 8.38 10.25
CA LEU A 151 -3.06 9.37 10.48
C LEU A 151 -3.07 9.81 11.95
N ILE A 152 -3.26 11.09 12.17
CA ILE A 152 -3.50 11.67 13.50
C ILE A 152 -5.00 11.96 13.61
N PRO A 153 -5.72 11.42 14.58
CA PRO A 153 -7.15 11.71 14.77
C PRO A 153 -7.44 13.20 14.86
N PRO A 154 -8.52 13.70 14.24
CA PRO A 154 -8.97 15.07 14.42
C PRO A 154 -9.25 15.38 15.90
N LYS A 155 -9.13 16.65 16.30
CA LYS A 155 -9.35 17.09 17.69
C LYS A 155 -10.76 16.80 18.19
N SER A 156 -11.75 16.76 17.31
CA SER A 156 -13.14 16.38 17.60
C SER A 156 -13.29 14.91 17.98
N HIS A 157 -12.36 14.04 17.56
CA HIS A 157 -12.39 12.60 17.82
C HIS A 157 -11.53 12.26 19.04
N LYS A 158 -11.89 12.83 20.21
CA LYS A 158 -11.17 12.59 21.48
C LYS A 158 -11.20 11.11 21.84
N GLY A 159 -10.03 10.59 22.29
CA GLY A 159 -9.88 9.21 22.73
C GLY A 159 -9.55 8.21 21.61
N TRP A 160 -9.83 8.55 20.35
CA TRP A 160 -9.41 7.71 19.21
C TRP A 160 -7.91 7.75 19.03
N LYS A 161 -7.33 6.58 18.69
CA LYS A 161 -5.89 6.45 18.41
C LYS A 161 -5.67 5.64 17.15
N ILE A 162 -4.58 5.96 16.45
CA ILE A 162 -4.12 5.24 15.27
C ILE A 162 -2.79 4.57 15.58
N TRP A 163 -2.68 3.30 15.21
CA TRP A 163 -1.50 2.48 15.37
C TRP A 163 -1.00 2.00 14.01
N THR A 164 0.24 2.30 13.66
CA THR A 164 0.85 1.81 12.44
C THR A 164 1.44 0.42 12.68
N ILE A 165 0.95 -0.59 11.94
CA ILE A 165 1.58 -1.92 11.87
C ILE A 165 2.56 -1.96 10.69
N GLY A 166 2.13 -1.43 9.51
CA GLY A 166 2.96 -1.30 8.32
C GLY A 166 2.32 -0.35 7.31
N ASP A 167 3.13 0.33 6.48
CA ASP A 167 2.61 1.34 5.57
C ASP A 167 2.50 0.89 4.10
N ASP A 168 3.03 -0.29 3.74
CA ASP A 168 3.17 -0.63 2.32
C ASP A 168 2.93 -2.10 1.96
N ILE A 169 3.26 -3.07 2.83
CA ILE A 169 3.16 -4.50 2.54
C ILE A 169 2.52 -5.25 3.71
N ALA A 170 1.57 -6.13 3.38
CA ALA A 170 0.93 -7.04 4.32
C ALA A 170 1.02 -8.48 3.83
N TRP A 171 1.34 -9.41 4.73
CA TRP A 171 1.22 -10.84 4.49
C TRP A 171 0.04 -11.37 5.30
N LEU A 172 -1.02 -11.80 4.57
CA LEU A 172 -2.29 -12.21 5.14
C LEU A 172 -2.37 -13.73 5.21
N HIS A 173 -2.77 -14.26 6.34
CA HIS A 173 -2.91 -15.71 6.56
C HIS A 173 -4.11 -16.01 7.45
N LEU A 174 -4.60 -17.25 7.39
CA LEU A 174 -5.61 -17.73 8.34
C LEU A 174 -4.90 -18.38 9.53
N ASP A 175 -5.30 -18.00 10.73
CA ASP A 175 -4.89 -18.70 11.94
C ASP A 175 -5.68 -20.02 12.13
N LYS A 176 -5.35 -20.77 13.18
CA LYS A 176 -5.99 -22.07 13.49
C LYS A 176 -7.49 -21.96 13.77
N THR A 177 -8.00 -20.77 14.08
CA THR A 177 -9.43 -20.52 14.32
C THR A 177 -10.18 -20.11 13.05
N GLY A 178 -9.47 -19.97 11.93
CA GLY A 178 -9.99 -19.45 10.66
C GLY A 178 -10.08 -17.93 10.59
N GLN A 179 -9.55 -17.19 11.59
CA GLN A 179 -9.46 -15.74 11.56
C GLN A 179 -8.33 -15.29 10.62
N MET A 180 -8.60 -14.34 9.74
CA MET A 180 -7.54 -13.74 8.92
C MET A 180 -6.68 -12.81 9.77
N ARG A 181 -5.36 -12.99 9.68
CA ARG A 181 -4.36 -12.19 10.37
C ARG A 181 -3.35 -11.61 9.36
N ALA A 182 -2.66 -10.57 9.75
CA ALA A 182 -1.62 -9.95 8.92
C ALA A 182 -0.34 -9.73 9.72
N ILE A 183 0.80 -10.00 9.09
CA ILE A 183 2.11 -9.52 9.53
C ILE A 183 2.63 -8.46 8.57
N ASN A 184 3.42 -7.52 9.09
CA ASN A 184 4.21 -6.61 8.27
C ASN A 184 5.59 -7.21 8.01
N PRO A 185 5.99 -7.49 6.75
CA PRO A 185 7.31 -8.02 6.45
C PRO A 185 8.44 -7.02 6.66
N GLU A 186 8.19 -5.73 6.65
CA GLU A 186 9.20 -4.67 6.72
C GLU A 186 9.48 -4.23 8.16
N ALA A 187 10.72 -3.79 8.45
CA ALA A 187 11.13 -3.22 9.73
C ALA A 187 11.32 -1.70 9.67
N GLY A 188 11.11 -1.09 8.51
CA GLY A 188 11.29 0.34 8.25
C GLY A 188 10.43 0.84 7.12
N TYR A 189 10.52 2.14 6.88
CA TYR A 189 9.78 2.84 5.84
C TYR A 189 10.71 3.33 4.73
N PHE A 190 10.27 3.21 3.50
CA PHE A 190 10.89 3.78 2.31
C PHE A 190 9.92 4.76 1.66
N GLY A 191 9.81 5.96 2.22
CA GLY A 191 8.81 6.95 1.86
C GLY A 191 9.28 7.96 0.82
N VAL A 192 8.33 8.72 0.25
CA VAL A 192 8.60 9.88 -0.60
C VAL A 192 8.92 11.08 0.28
N ALA A 193 10.05 11.75 0.04
CA ALA A 193 10.43 12.95 0.78
C ALA A 193 9.61 14.17 0.33
N LYS A 194 9.48 14.37 -1.00
CA LYS A 194 8.74 15.48 -1.59
C LYS A 194 7.32 15.59 -1.05
N GLY A 195 6.96 16.77 -0.53
CA GLY A 195 5.63 17.03 0.03
C GLY A 195 5.41 16.54 1.46
N THR A 196 6.39 15.84 2.06
CA THR A 196 6.34 15.46 3.49
C THR A 196 6.74 16.65 4.34
N ASN A 197 5.80 17.15 5.14
CA ASN A 197 6.01 18.27 6.07
C ASN A 197 5.08 18.12 7.28
N GLU A 198 5.17 19.06 8.23
CA GLU A 198 4.38 19.01 9.46
C GLU A 198 2.87 19.10 9.21
N ALA A 199 2.44 19.84 8.18
CA ALA A 199 1.03 20.03 7.87
C ALA A 199 0.42 18.82 7.13
N THR A 200 1.19 18.15 6.25
CA THR A 200 0.68 17.05 5.41
C THR A 200 0.73 15.70 6.12
N ASN A 201 1.78 15.44 6.93
CA ASN A 201 1.94 14.22 7.71
C ASN A 201 2.96 14.44 8.83
N LYS A 202 2.48 14.93 9.97
CA LYS A 202 3.33 15.24 11.11
C LYS A 202 4.10 14.01 11.64
N ASN A 203 3.46 12.85 11.73
CA ASN A 203 4.13 11.63 12.21
C ASN A 203 5.29 11.22 11.29
N ALA A 204 5.07 11.24 9.97
CA ALA A 204 6.14 10.98 9.01
C ALA A 204 7.25 12.03 9.08
N PHE A 205 6.90 13.30 9.26
CA PHE A 205 7.87 14.39 9.39
C PHE A 205 8.70 14.28 10.67
N ASP A 206 8.07 13.93 11.80
CA ASP A 206 8.76 13.75 13.08
C ASP A 206 9.69 12.53 13.06
N MET A 207 9.28 11.41 12.47
CA MET A 207 10.10 10.19 12.46
C MET A 207 11.39 10.33 11.65
N ILE A 208 11.42 11.20 10.62
CA ILE A 208 12.60 11.38 9.76
C ILE A 208 13.59 12.43 10.25
N LYS A 209 13.39 13.01 11.43
CA LYS A 209 14.30 14.02 12.02
C LYS A 209 15.63 13.46 12.45
N LYS A 210 15.72 12.13 12.67
CA LYS A 210 16.96 11.46 13.10
C LYS A 210 17.05 10.05 12.49
N ASP A 211 18.26 9.52 12.46
CA ASP A 211 18.57 8.14 12.04
C ASP A 211 17.94 7.77 10.69
N THR A 212 18.01 8.69 9.73
CA THR A 212 17.33 8.59 8.42
C THR A 212 18.34 8.72 7.30
N ILE A 213 18.18 7.87 6.28
CA ILE A 213 18.91 7.98 5.03
C ILE A 213 18.02 8.72 4.02
N PHE A 214 18.53 9.81 3.46
CA PHE A 214 17.84 10.54 2.39
C PHE A 214 18.48 10.24 1.05
N THR A 215 17.66 10.10 0.02
CA THR A 215 18.08 9.77 -1.36
C THR A 215 17.51 10.80 -2.33
N ASN A 216 18.41 11.38 -3.15
CA ASN A 216 18.04 12.33 -4.20
C ASN A 216 17.31 13.58 -3.67
N VAL A 217 17.67 14.05 -2.50
CA VAL A 217 17.26 15.33 -1.90
C VAL A 217 18.29 16.41 -2.19
N GLY A 218 17.90 17.70 -2.11
CA GLY A 218 18.83 18.81 -2.09
C GLY A 218 19.46 18.99 -0.70
N LEU A 219 20.43 19.91 -0.58
CA LEU A 219 21.02 20.29 0.70
C LEU A 219 20.96 21.81 0.89
N THR A 220 20.73 22.25 2.12
CA THR A 220 20.87 23.65 2.53
C THR A 220 22.33 24.00 2.75
N ARG A 221 22.63 25.30 2.99
CA ARG A 221 23.98 25.78 3.40
C ARG A 221 24.48 25.10 4.69
N LYS A 222 23.60 24.62 5.55
CA LYS A 222 23.92 23.89 6.78
C LYS A 222 24.08 22.38 6.58
N ASN A 223 24.07 21.90 5.33
CA ASN A 223 24.07 20.49 4.94
C ASN A 223 22.82 19.72 5.46
N GLU A 224 21.69 20.39 5.69
CA GLU A 224 20.43 19.75 6.03
C GLU A 224 19.72 19.26 4.77
N PRO A 225 19.14 18.04 4.78
CA PRO A 225 18.38 17.53 3.65
C PRO A 225 17.21 18.45 3.30
N TRP A 226 17.06 18.78 2.01
CA TRP A 226 16.06 19.71 1.51
C TRP A 226 15.21 19.06 0.40
N TRP A 227 13.92 19.33 0.42
CA TRP A 227 12.98 19.01 -0.67
C TRP A 227 11.84 20.04 -0.69
N GLU A 228 11.15 20.15 -1.81
CA GLU A 228 10.04 21.08 -1.98
C GLU A 228 8.95 20.80 -0.93
N SER A 229 8.43 21.88 -0.34
CA SER A 229 7.47 21.89 0.77
C SER A 229 8.05 21.61 2.16
N LYS A 230 9.39 21.53 2.30
CA LYS A 230 10.05 21.54 3.59
C LYS A 230 10.43 22.99 3.95
N ASP A 231 9.89 23.49 5.02
CA ASP A 231 10.10 24.90 5.47
C ASP A 231 11.40 25.00 6.30
N ILE A 232 12.56 24.95 5.61
CA ILE A 232 13.90 25.03 6.24
C ILE A 232 14.90 25.90 5.46
N GLY A 233 14.46 26.97 4.83
CA GLY A 233 15.31 27.85 4.03
C GLY A 233 15.58 27.32 2.62
N GLU A 234 16.55 27.95 1.93
CA GLU A 234 16.80 27.70 0.52
C GLU A 234 17.87 26.59 0.33
N PRO A 235 17.71 25.77 -0.73
CA PRO A 235 18.72 24.80 -1.10
C PRO A 235 19.93 25.49 -1.71
N THR A 236 21.13 24.97 -1.47
CA THR A 236 22.38 25.42 -2.09
C THR A 236 23.01 24.37 -2.99
N ILE A 237 22.67 23.09 -2.75
CA ILE A 237 23.14 21.96 -3.56
C ILE A 237 21.94 21.16 -4.05
N ASP A 238 21.93 20.83 -5.33
CA ASP A 238 20.88 19.98 -5.92
C ASP A 238 21.09 18.48 -5.61
N TRP A 239 20.11 17.68 -5.96
CA TRP A 239 20.13 16.21 -5.77
C TRP A 239 21.22 15.47 -6.58
N LYS A 240 21.89 16.17 -7.53
CA LYS A 240 23.03 15.65 -8.30
C LYS A 240 24.36 16.04 -7.68
N GLY A 241 24.33 16.74 -6.54
CA GLY A 241 25.54 17.24 -5.84
C GLY A 241 26.17 18.47 -6.47
N LYS A 242 25.42 19.22 -7.31
CA LYS A 242 25.89 20.48 -7.93
C LYS A 242 25.32 21.67 -7.20
N GLU A 243 25.99 22.83 -7.34
CA GLU A 243 25.44 24.10 -6.87
C GLU A 243 24.06 24.31 -7.46
N TYR A 244 23.10 24.62 -6.59
CA TYR A 244 21.70 24.76 -7.00
C TYR A 244 21.48 26.08 -7.74
N ASN A 245 20.82 25.97 -8.90
CA ASN A 245 20.26 27.06 -9.66
C ASN A 245 18.86 26.65 -10.13
N SER A 246 17.86 27.47 -9.83
CA SER A 246 16.45 27.23 -10.21
C SER A 246 16.24 27.02 -11.70
N ASP A 247 17.05 27.67 -12.55
CA ASP A 247 16.99 27.56 -14.03
C ASP A 247 17.34 26.14 -14.51
N ASN A 248 18.07 25.35 -13.69
CA ASN A 248 18.50 23.99 -14.01
C ASN A 248 17.51 22.92 -13.54
N GLY A 249 16.35 23.33 -12.98
CA GLY A 249 15.28 22.45 -12.51
C GLY A 249 15.20 22.35 -10.98
N PRO A 250 14.46 21.35 -10.44
CA PRO A 250 14.20 21.24 -9.00
C PRO A 250 15.46 20.84 -8.22
N ALA A 251 15.60 21.38 -7.00
CA ALA A 251 16.70 21.04 -6.11
C ALA A 251 16.64 19.60 -5.61
N ALA A 252 15.45 19.05 -5.37
CA ALA A 252 15.26 17.65 -5.07
C ALA A 252 14.63 16.91 -6.26
N HIS A 253 14.98 15.63 -6.45
CA HIS A 253 14.36 14.81 -7.47
C HIS A 253 12.85 14.61 -7.18
N PRO A 254 11.94 14.64 -8.15
CA PRO A 254 10.51 14.43 -7.93
C PRO A 254 10.15 13.13 -7.18
N ASN A 255 11.01 12.12 -7.27
CA ASN A 255 10.92 10.85 -6.56
C ASN A 255 12.03 10.73 -5.49
N SER A 256 12.37 11.83 -4.81
CA SER A 256 13.27 11.81 -3.65
C SER A 256 12.69 10.96 -2.52
N ARG A 257 13.54 10.23 -1.80
CA ARG A 257 13.13 9.24 -0.80
C ARG A 257 13.83 9.44 0.53
N PHE A 258 13.19 8.92 1.57
CA PHE A 258 13.82 8.67 2.85
C PHE A 258 13.69 7.19 3.24
N THR A 259 14.66 6.69 3.99
CA THR A 259 14.62 5.36 4.60
C THR A 259 14.85 5.52 6.09
N VAL A 260 13.95 4.97 6.89
CA VAL A 260 13.98 5.13 8.35
C VAL A 260 13.41 3.89 9.04
N SER A 261 13.89 3.57 10.24
CA SER A 261 13.34 2.49 11.06
C SER A 261 11.88 2.76 11.43
N ALA A 262 11.05 1.73 11.38
CA ALA A 262 9.65 1.83 11.80
C ALA A 262 9.48 2.27 13.26
N LYS A 263 10.46 1.95 14.12
CA LYS A 263 10.47 2.33 15.54
C LYS A 263 10.59 3.84 15.78
N ASN A 264 11.00 4.62 14.77
CA ASN A 264 11.02 6.09 14.86
C ASN A 264 9.64 6.72 14.70
N ASN A 265 8.64 5.98 14.18
CA ASN A 265 7.29 6.49 13.99
C ASN A 265 6.56 6.61 15.33
N PRO A 266 6.05 7.82 15.70
CA PRO A 266 5.32 8.03 16.96
C PRO A 266 4.07 7.13 17.14
N SER A 267 3.43 6.71 16.04
CA SER A 267 2.26 5.82 16.05
C SER A 267 2.60 4.34 15.85
N TYR A 268 3.88 3.94 15.89
CA TYR A 268 4.28 2.55 15.71
C TYR A 268 3.74 1.66 16.81
N SER A 269 3.10 0.56 16.42
CA SER A 269 2.59 -0.45 17.34
C SER A 269 3.62 -1.54 17.60
N SER A 270 3.83 -1.90 18.87
CA SER A 270 4.65 -3.07 19.24
C SER A 270 4.13 -4.38 18.64
N LEU A 271 2.84 -4.46 18.32
CA LEU A 271 2.21 -5.62 17.68
C LEU A 271 2.67 -5.80 16.22
N ALA A 272 3.36 -4.83 15.62
CA ALA A 272 4.02 -5.02 14.32
C ALA A 272 5.13 -6.08 14.36
N GLU A 273 5.68 -6.37 15.56
CA GLU A 273 6.68 -7.43 15.77
C GLU A 273 6.06 -8.72 16.35
N ALA A 274 4.72 -8.79 16.50
CA ALA A 274 4.07 -10.01 16.98
C ALA A 274 4.17 -11.14 15.93
N PRO A 275 4.70 -12.32 16.29
CA PRO A 275 4.89 -13.42 15.33
C PRO A 275 3.61 -13.93 14.69
N GLU A 276 2.49 -13.89 15.43
CA GLU A 276 1.15 -14.27 14.96
C GLU A 276 0.48 -13.18 14.10
N GLY A 277 1.02 -11.97 14.09
CA GLY A 277 0.42 -10.81 13.43
C GLY A 277 -0.82 -10.29 14.14
N VAL A 278 -1.56 -9.40 13.48
CA VAL A 278 -2.79 -8.78 13.99
C VAL A 278 -4.04 -9.31 13.29
N PRO A 279 -5.18 -9.47 13.97
CA PRO A 279 -6.43 -9.92 13.34
C PRO A 279 -7.00 -8.83 12.44
N ILE A 280 -7.34 -9.15 11.21
CA ILE A 280 -7.90 -8.19 10.25
C ILE A 280 -9.42 -8.17 10.32
N SER A 281 -9.98 -7.00 10.62
CA SER A 281 -11.43 -6.74 10.67
C SER A 281 -11.98 -6.36 9.29
N ALA A 282 -11.22 -5.61 8.48
CA ALA A 282 -11.64 -5.15 7.16
C ALA A 282 -10.47 -5.13 6.18
N ILE A 283 -10.80 -5.35 4.90
CA ILE A 283 -9.92 -5.10 3.76
C ILE A 283 -10.51 -3.96 2.95
N VAL A 284 -9.70 -2.97 2.60
CA VAL A 284 -10.14 -1.78 1.90
C VAL A 284 -9.38 -1.64 0.60
N PHE A 285 -10.08 -1.60 -0.51
CA PHE A 285 -9.56 -1.23 -1.81
C PHE A 285 -9.87 0.23 -2.11
N GLY A 286 -8.99 0.94 -2.82
CA GLY A 286 -9.26 2.32 -3.20
C GLY A 286 -8.29 2.86 -4.23
N GLY A 287 -8.74 3.87 -4.95
CA GLY A 287 -7.94 4.52 -5.98
C GLY A 287 -8.37 5.98 -6.17
N ARG A 288 -7.58 6.72 -6.92
CA ARG A 288 -7.90 8.10 -7.28
C ARG A 288 -8.91 8.13 -8.42
N ARG A 289 -10.15 8.48 -8.11
CA ARG A 289 -11.23 8.67 -9.09
C ARG A 289 -11.87 10.04 -8.87
N LYS A 290 -11.84 10.91 -9.88
CA LYS A 290 -12.48 12.25 -9.79
C LYS A 290 -13.98 12.19 -9.76
N LYS A 291 -14.55 11.14 -10.36
CA LYS A 291 -15.99 10.87 -10.49
C LYS A 291 -16.25 9.40 -10.21
N LEU A 292 -17.48 8.99 -10.28
CA LEU A 292 -18.02 7.63 -10.24
C LEU A 292 -18.04 7.00 -8.85
N ALA A 293 -16.88 6.59 -8.30
CA ALA A 293 -16.85 5.82 -7.06
C ALA A 293 -17.30 6.66 -5.86
N PRO A 294 -18.26 6.18 -5.04
CA PRO A 294 -18.65 6.83 -3.80
C PRO A 294 -17.49 6.95 -2.81
N LEU A 295 -17.66 7.79 -1.78
CA LEU A 295 -16.70 7.95 -0.69
C LEU A 295 -16.32 6.61 -0.06
N VAL A 296 -17.32 5.77 0.21
CA VAL A 296 -17.14 4.41 0.73
C VAL A 296 -18.34 3.54 0.37
N TYR A 297 -18.08 2.24 0.13
CA TYR A 297 -19.11 1.21 0.08
C TYR A 297 -18.54 -0.16 0.47
N GLU A 298 -19.42 -1.02 1.04
CA GLU A 298 -19.11 -2.38 1.46
C GLU A 298 -19.51 -3.37 0.36
N ALA A 299 -18.69 -4.37 0.11
CA ALA A 299 -19.00 -5.47 -0.79
C ALA A 299 -20.10 -6.37 -0.21
N LYS A 300 -20.98 -6.91 -1.06
CA LYS A 300 -22.07 -7.80 -0.63
C LYS A 300 -21.60 -9.13 -0.04
N ASN A 301 -20.43 -9.62 -0.46
CA ASN A 301 -19.78 -10.83 0.03
C ASN A 301 -18.31 -10.87 -0.43
N TRP A 302 -17.57 -11.90 -0.05
CA TRP A 302 -16.15 -12.06 -0.39
C TRP A 302 -15.88 -12.06 -1.89
N LYS A 303 -16.65 -12.81 -2.70
CA LYS A 303 -16.46 -12.89 -4.17
C LYS A 303 -16.71 -11.56 -4.85
N HIS A 304 -17.75 -10.84 -4.41
CA HIS A 304 -17.99 -9.48 -4.85
C HIS A 304 -16.85 -8.53 -4.45
N GLY A 305 -16.30 -8.65 -3.24
CA GLY A 305 -15.13 -7.88 -2.82
C GLY A 305 -13.88 -8.17 -3.64
N VAL A 306 -13.64 -9.42 -4.01
CA VAL A 306 -12.56 -9.79 -4.94
C VAL A 306 -12.79 -9.19 -6.32
N PHE A 307 -14.05 -9.15 -6.82
CA PHE A 307 -14.38 -8.48 -8.08
C PHE A 307 -14.11 -6.97 -8.03
N ILE A 308 -14.48 -6.29 -6.93
CA ILE A 308 -14.18 -4.88 -6.71
C ILE A 308 -12.66 -4.63 -6.76
N GLY A 309 -11.88 -5.43 -6.06
CA GLY A 309 -10.41 -5.35 -6.07
C GLY A 309 -9.82 -5.63 -7.45
N ALA A 310 -10.33 -6.62 -8.18
CA ALA A 310 -9.91 -6.97 -9.54
C ALA A 310 -10.21 -5.85 -10.55
N GLY A 311 -11.32 -5.15 -10.37
CA GLY A 311 -11.75 -4.02 -11.20
C GLY A 311 -11.10 -2.69 -10.84
N MET A 312 -10.30 -2.63 -9.78
CA MET A 312 -9.75 -1.39 -9.24
C MET A 312 -9.00 -0.58 -10.30
N ALA A 313 -9.24 0.72 -10.31
CA ALA A 313 -8.57 1.65 -11.21
C ALA A 313 -8.22 2.96 -10.50
N SER A 314 -7.17 3.60 -10.96
CA SER A 314 -6.71 4.88 -10.43
C SER A 314 -6.20 5.80 -11.54
N GLU A 315 -6.46 7.09 -11.39
CA GLU A 315 -5.88 8.10 -12.28
C GLU A 315 -4.37 8.24 -12.03
N THR A 316 -3.61 8.33 -13.11
CA THR A 316 -2.16 8.53 -13.06
C THR A 316 -1.80 9.89 -12.46
N THR A 317 -0.72 9.92 -11.68
CA THR A 317 -0.18 11.13 -11.06
C THR A 317 1.11 11.60 -11.76
N ALA A 318 1.62 12.79 -11.41
CA ALA A 318 2.86 13.33 -11.95
C ALA A 318 4.11 12.49 -11.66
N ALA A 319 4.04 11.54 -10.72
CA ALA A 319 5.14 10.60 -10.43
C ALA A 319 5.23 9.44 -11.43
N ALA A 320 4.22 9.24 -12.28
CA ALA A 320 4.23 8.22 -13.33
C ALA A 320 4.86 8.78 -14.60
N THR A 321 5.55 7.92 -15.35
CA THR A 321 6.10 8.25 -16.68
C THR A 321 5.02 8.43 -17.76
N VAL A 322 3.75 8.25 -17.40
CA VAL A 322 2.57 8.32 -18.28
C VAL A 322 1.86 9.68 -18.10
N LYS A 323 1.12 10.12 -19.11
CA LYS A 323 0.32 11.36 -19.09
C LYS A 323 -0.55 11.42 -17.84
N LYS A 324 -0.50 12.54 -17.08
CA LYS A 324 -1.28 12.77 -15.87
C LYS A 324 -2.79 12.70 -16.13
N GLY A 325 -3.53 12.06 -15.23
CA GLY A 325 -5.01 12.01 -15.27
C GLY A 325 -5.60 10.92 -16.18
N VAL A 326 -4.75 10.03 -16.72
CA VAL A 326 -5.24 8.84 -17.47
C VAL A 326 -5.66 7.76 -16.48
N LEU A 327 -6.85 7.21 -16.66
CA LEU A 327 -7.33 6.08 -15.86
C LEU A 327 -6.54 4.82 -16.21
N ARG A 328 -5.97 4.17 -15.19
CA ARG A 328 -5.24 2.92 -15.33
C ARG A 328 -5.84 1.85 -14.41
N ARG A 329 -6.10 0.67 -14.94
CA ARG A 329 -6.43 -0.52 -14.13
C ARG A 329 -5.18 -0.95 -13.36
N ASP A 330 -5.37 -1.14 -12.06
CA ASP A 330 -4.32 -1.63 -11.15
C ASP A 330 -4.98 -2.54 -10.11
N PRO A 331 -5.35 -3.77 -10.52
CA PRO A 331 -6.11 -4.68 -9.68
C PRO A 331 -5.42 -4.90 -8.34
N MET A 332 -6.15 -4.64 -7.27
CA MET A 332 -5.70 -4.77 -5.86
C MET A 332 -4.39 -4.04 -5.56
N ALA A 333 -4.01 -3.02 -6.39
CA ALA A 333 -2.70 -2.33 -6.38
C ALA A 333 -1.49 -3.28 -6.56
N MET A 334 -1.70 -4.46 -7.13
CA MET A 334 -0.72 -5.56 -7.23
C MET A 334 -0.17 -5.79 -8.63
N LEU A 335 -0.64 -5.07 -9.66
CA LEU A 335 -0.27 -5.35 -11.05
C LEU A 335 1.24 -5.47 -11.30
N PRO A 336 2.13 -4.58 -10.76
CA PRO A 336 3.57 -4.72 -10.95
C PRO A 336 4.26 -5.67 -9.94
N PHE A 337 3.52 -6.29 -9.04
CA PHE A 337 4.06 -6.99 -7.87
C PHE A 337 3.65 -8.45 -7.73
N CYS A 338 2.70 -8.93 -8.54
CA CYS A 338 2.31 -10.34 -8.54
C CYS A 338 3.33 -11.17 -9.31
N GLY A 339 3.85 -12.24 -8.71
CA GLY A 339 4.89 -13.11 -9.27
C GLY A 339 4.35 -14.23 -10.17
N TYR A 340 3.05 -14.25 -10.49
CA TYR A 340 2.41 -15.27 -11.32
C TYR A 340 1.20 -14.70 -12.07
N ASN A 341 0.49 -15.55 -12.85
CA ASN A 341 -0.64 -15.13 -13.65
C ASN A 341 -1.75 -14.51 -12.80
N PHE A 342 -2.27 -13.33 -13.20
CA PHE A 342 -3.20 -12.57 -12.42
C PHE A 342 -4.58 -13.23 -12.28
N ALA A 343 -5.03 -14.00 -13.27
CA ALA A 343 -6.26 -14.78 -13.14
C ALA A 343 -6.15 -15.86 -12.07
N ASP A 344 -4.97 -16.51 -11.98
CA ASP A 344 -4.69 -17.46 -10.89
C ASP A 344 -4.59 -16.77 -9.51
N TYR A 345 -4.12 -15.51 -9.49
CA TYR A 345 -4.08 -14.70 -8.28
C TYR A 345 -5.50 -14.40 -7.77
N TRP A 346 -6.43 -14.04 -8.64
CA TRP A 346 -7.84 -13.87 -8.26
C TRP A 346 -8.47 -15.19 -7.81
N SER A 347 -8.16 -16.30 -8.47
CA SER A 347 -8.60 -17.64 -8.04
C SER A 347 -8.10 -17.98 -6.65
N HIS A 348 -6.86 -17.60 -6.33
CA HIS A 348 -6.28 -17.79 -5.00
C HIS A 348 -7.05 -16.97 -3.94
N TRP A 349 -7.35 -15.68 -4.19
CA TRP A 349 -8.18 -14.86 -3.33
C TRP A 349 -9.57 -15.47 -3.10
N ILE A 350 -10.25 -15.88 -4.16
CA ILE A 350 -11.58 -16.52 -4.08
C ILE A 350 -11.53 -17.80 -3.24
N SER A 351 -10.43 -18.55 -3.30
CA SER A 351 -10.30 -19.83 -2.58
C SER A 351 -10.43 -19.71 -1.06
N PHE A 352 -10.20 -18.54 -0.50
CA PHE A 352 -10.35 -18.29 0.95
C PHE A 352 -11.79 -18.42 1.41
N ASP A 353 -12.78 -18.14 0.58
CA ASP A 353 -14.21 -18.32 0.85
C ASP A 353 -14.59 -19.75 1.22
N LYS A 354 -13.79 -20.72 0.75
CA LYS A 354 -13.99 -22.15 1.06
C LYS A 354 -13.23 -22.61 2.30
N LYS A 355 -12.31 -21.79 2.83
CA LYS A 355 -11.44 -22.18 3.96
C LYS A 355 -12.02 -21.77 5.32
N THR A 356 -12.82 -20.70 5.35
CA THR A 356 -13.38 -20.15 6.59
C THR A 356 -14.62 -19.30 6.31
N ASN A 357 -15.49 -19.20 7.31
CA ASN A 357 -16.64 -18.27 7.33
C ASN A 357 -16.34 -16.98 8.13
N LYS A 358 -15.08 -16.78 8.55
CA LYS A 358 -14.64 -15.63 9.36
C LYS A 358 -13.76 -14.67 8.55
N LEU A 359 -14.01 -14.56 7.24
CA LEU A 359 -13.29 -13.61 6.40
C LEU A 359 -13.68 -12.18 6.76
N PRO A 360 -12.72 -11.23 6.70
CA PRO A 360 -13.01 -9.82 6.90
C PRO A 360 -13.95 -9.29 5.83
N LYS A 361 -14.74 -8.28 6.16
CA LYS A 361 -15.53 -7.54 5.19
C LYS A 361 -14.62 -6.77 4.24
N ILE A 362 -15.04 -6.60 2.99
CA ILE A 362 -14.29 -5.87 1.98
C ILE A 362 -15.03 -4.58 1.64
N PHE A 363 -14.28 -3.49 1.58
CA PHE A 363 -14.79 -2.16 1.27
C PHE A 363 -14.03 -1.54 0.10
N HIS A 364 -14.67 -0.58 -0.56
CA HIS A 364 -14.01 0.33 -1.49
C HIS A 364 -14.16 1.76 -0.98
N ILE A 365 -13.10 2.57 -1.17
CA ILE A 365 -13.09 3.97 -0.80
C ILE A 365 -12.59 4.86 -1.93
N ASN A 366 -13.08 6.11 -1.99
CA ASN A 366 -12.58 7.14 -2.89
C ASN A 366 -12.73 8.53 -2.27
N TRP A 367 -11.71 9.05 -1.65
CA TRP A 367 -11.68 10.44 -1.14
C TRP A 367 -11.15 11.48 -2.12
N PHE A 368 -11.09 11.14 -3.42
CA PHE A 368 -10.56 12.03 -4.47
C PHE A 368 -11.64 12.57 -5.40
N ARG A 369 -12.93 12.35 -5.08
CA ARG A 369 -14.04 12.87 -5.86
C ARG A 369 -14.02 14.39 -5.86
N LYS A 370 -14.34 14.99 -7.00
CA LYS A 370 -14.26 16.43 -7.23
C LYS A 370 -15.59 16.96 -7.72
N ASP A 371 -15.88 18.20 -7.35
CA ASP A 371 -16.94 18.98 -7.94
C ASP A 371 -16.63 19.42 -9.38
N ASN A 372 -17.56 20.16 -9.98
CA ASN A 372 -17.43 20.66 -11.35
C ASN A 372 -16.35 21.72 -11.51
N GLU A 373 -15.92 22.38 -10.41
CA GLU A 373 -14.83 23.35 -10.37
C GLU A 373 -13.46 22.69 -10.19
N GLY A 374 -13.44 21.37 -9.95
CA GLY A 374 -12.23 20.59 -9.74
C GLY A 374 -11.70 20.61 -8.30
N LYS A 375 -12.49 21.11 -7.34
CA LYS A 375 -12.20 21.06 -5.91
C LYS A 375 -12.57 19.68 -5.34
N PHE A 376 -11.82 19.20 -4.36
CA PHE A 376 -12.16 17.95 -3.68
C PHE A 376 -13.41 18.13 -2.83
N LEU A 377 -14.36 17.20 -2.97
CA LEU A 377 -15.58 17.16 -2.17
C LEU A 377 -15.32 16.70 -0.72
N TRP A 378 -14.34 15.82 -0.53
CA TRP A 378 -13.94 15.32 0.79
C TRP A 378 -12.64 16.00 1.25
N PRO A 379 -12.53 16.45 2.51
CA PRO A 379 -11.33 17.14 3.00
C PRO A 379 -10.09 16.24 3.03
N GLY A 380 -10.26 14.94 3.20
CA GLY A 380 -9.15 13.99 3.25
C GLY A 380 -8.33 14.04 4.52
N PHE A 381 -7.09 13.53 4.46
CA PHE A 381 -6.12 13.52 5.57
C PHE A 381 -6.71 12.93 6.87
N ASN A 382 -6.68 13.69 7.95
CA ASN A 382 -7.13 13.26 9.27
C ASN A 382 -8.64 12.93 9.32
N GLU A 383 -9.45 13.59 8.47
CA GLU A 383 -10.89 13.36 8.38
C GLU A 383 -11.25 11.99 7.80
N ASN A 384 -10.28 11.30 7.20
CA ASN A 384 -10.44 9.91 6.75
C ASN A 384 -10.77 8.95 7.91
N LEU A 385 -10.48 9.32 9.17
CA LEU A 385 -10.90 8.55 10.34
C LEU A 385 -12.43 8.38 10.40
N ARG A 386 -13.23 9.36 9.93
CA ARG A 386 -14.69 9.27 9.91
C ARG A 386 -15.18 8.12 9.03
N VAL A 387 -14.50 7.92 7.90
CA VAL A 387 -14.77 6.78 7.00
C VAL A 387 -14.35 5.46 7.65
N LEU A 388 -13.18 5.43 8.32
CA LEU A 388 -12.74 4.23 9.03
C LEU A 388 -13.68 3.86 10.19
N ARG A 389 -14.26 4.83 10.88
CA ARG A 389 -15.27 4.60 11.92
C ARG A 389 -16.50 3.89 11.35
N TRP A 390 -17.05 4.40 10.23
CA TRP A 390 -18.18 3.75 9.57
C TRP A 390 -17.82 2.29 9.17
N ILE A 391 -16.61 2.06 8.62
CA ILE A 391 -16.13 0.71 8.28
C ILE A 391 -16.13 -0.20 9.52
N ILE A 392 -15.62 0.30 10.66
CA ILE A 392 -15.58 -0.45 11.93
C ILE A 392 -16.99 -0.75 12.42
N ASP A 393 -17.87 0.24 12.45
CA ASP A 393 -19.26 0.07 12.89
C ASP A 393 -20.02 -0.93 12.01
N ARG A 394 -19.68 -1.03 10.70
CA ARG A 394 -20.17 -2.08 9.80
C ARG A 394 -19.59 -3.46 10.14
N CYS A 395 -18.31 -3.53 10.51
CA CYS A 395 -17.68 -4.80 10.93
C CYS A 395 -18.31 -5.34 12.21
N ASP A 396 -18.63 -4.46 13.15
CA ASP A 396 -19.24 -4.77 14.45
C ASP A 396 -20.78 -4.92 14.38
N GLU A 397 -21.38 -4.75 13.18
CA GLU A 397 -22.84 -4.79 12.97
C GLU A 397 -23.62 -3.76 13.81
N LYS A 398 -22.95 -2.65 14.19
CA LYS A 398 -23.54 -1.56 14.98
C LYS A 398 -24.42 -0.62 14.15
N ILE A 399 -24.24 -0.61 12.84
CA ILE A 399 -24.93 0.29 11.93
C ILE A 399 -25.44 -0.43 10.67
N ASN A 400 -26.63 -0.05 10.20
CA ASN A 400 -27.18 -0.52 8.94
C ASN A 400 -26.55 0.24 7.77
N ALA A 401 -26.85 -0.21 6.54
CA ALA A 401 -26.39 0.47 5.33
C ALA A 401 -27.45 0.35 4.23
N ARG A 402 -27.43 1.30 3.30
CA ARG A 402 -28.31 1.31 2.14
C ARG A 402 -27.81 0.31 1.09
N GLU A 403 -28.61 -0.69 0.77
CA GLU A 403 -28.29 -1.60 -0.31
C GLU A 403 -28.44 -0.92 -1.68
N THR A 404 -27.47 -1.17 -2.57
CA THR A 404 -27.44 -0.65 -3.93
C THR A 404 -26.96 -1.74 -4.91
N ALA A 405 -27.00 -1.45 -6.20
CA ALA A 405 -26.46 -2.35 -7.21
C ALA A 405 -24.98 -2.70 -6.93
N ILE A 406 -24.16 -1.72 -6.54
CA ILE A 406 -22.70 -1.85 -6.36
C ILE A 406 -22.26 -2.31 -4.96
N GLY A 407 -23.16 -2.48 -4.01
CA GLY A 407 -22.87 -2.86 -2.62
C GLY A 407 -23.68 -2.06 -1.61
N PHE A 408 -23.20 -2.02 -0.35
CA PHE A 408 -23.87 -1.32 0.74
C PHE A 408 -23.17 0.02 1.01
N LEU A 409 -23.92 1.11 0.95
CA LEU A 409 -23.45 2.47 1.19
C LEU A 409 -23.96 3.02 2.53
N PRO A 410 -23.22 3.96 3.16
CA PRO A 410 -23.75 4.69 4.31
C PRO A 410 -24.98 5.52 3.94
N HIS A 411 -25.84 5.79 4.92
CA HIS A 411 -26.74 6.93 4.84
C HIS A 411 -25.93 8.20 5.13
N ALA A 412 -26.40 9.36 4.69
CA ALA A 412 -25.67 10.61 4.85
C ALA A 412 -25.37 10.96 6.34
N CYS A 413 -26.26 10.55 7.25
CA CYS A 413 -26.11 10.75 8.69
C CYS A 413 -25.13 9.77 9.37
N ASP A 414 -24.70 8.73 8.70
CA ASP A 414 -23.83 7.70 9.28
C ASP A 414 -22.36 8.15 9.33
N ILE A 415 -21.99 9.17 8.54
CA ILE A 415 -20.67 9.77 8.57
C ILE A 415 -20.78 11.11 9.30
N ASP A 416 -20.21 11.15 10.50
CA ASP A 416 -20.22 12.37 11.31
C ASP A 416 -19.44 13.50 10.63
N THR A 417 -20.15 14.52 10.19
CA THR A 417 -19.58 15.70 9.52
C THR A 417 -19.93 17.01 10.25
N SER A 418 -20.43 16.93 11.48
CA SER A 418 -21.00 18.03 12.25
C SER A 418 -20.05 19.22 12.49
N ASP A 419 -18.75 18.96 12.52
CA ASP A 419 -17.68 19.96 12.70
C ASP A 419 -16.88 20.24 11.42
N LEU A 420 -17.35 19.76 10.27
CA LEU A 420 -16.74 20.02 8.97
C LEU A 420 -17.45 21.11 8.19
N ASP A 421 -16.66 21.93 7.50
CA ASP A 421 -17.19 22.86 6.49
C ASP A 421 -17.47 22.10 5.17
N ILE A 422 -18.50 21.25 5.20
CA ILE A 422 -18.96 20.47 4.06
C ILE A 422 -20.49 20.58 3.96
N SER A 423 -21.00 20.91 2.79
CA SER A 423 -22.44 21.04 2.58
C SER A 423 -23.11 19.67 2.51
N GLN A 424 -24.41 19.61 2.86
CA GLN A 424 -25.22 18.41 2.67
C GLN A 424 -25.22 17.95 1.20
N GLN A 425 -25.28 18.86 0.26
CA GLN A 425 -25.19 18.56 -1.18
C GLN A 425 -23.87 17.83 -1.53
N ASN A 426 -22.75 18.23 -0.95
CA ASN A 426 -21.46 17.55 -1.17
C ASN A 426 -21.45 16.15 -0.57
N ILE A 427 -22.08 15.92 0.58
CA ILE A 427 -22.23 14.60 1.18
C ILE A 427 -23.12 13.71 0.29
N ASP A 428 -24.24 14.23 -0.17
CA ASP A 428 -25.17 13.52 -1.05
C ASP A 428 -24.46 13.15 -2.37
N GLU A 429 -23.65 14.05 -2.92
CA GLU A 429 -22.84 13.79 -4.10
C GLU A 429 -21.77 12.72 -3.84
N LEU A 430 -21.06 12.80 -2.71
CA LEU A 430 -20.05 11.80 -2.30
C LEU A 430 -20.64 10.39 -2.16
N LEU A 431 -21.91 10.26 -1.83
CA LEU A 431 -22.62 8.99 -1.64
C LEU A 431 -23.57 8.65 -2.81
N SER A 432 -23.56 9.44 -3.88
CA SER A 432 -24.38 9.20 -5.06
C SER A 432 -23.80 8.12 -5.96
N ILE A 433 -24.71 7.46 -6.68
CA ILE A 433 -24.43 6.48 -7.74
C ILE A 433 -25.11 6.98 -9.00
N ASP A 434 -24.37 7.19 -10.08
CA ASP A 434 -24.91 7.34 -11.42
C ASP A 434 -24.92 5.99 -12.10
N GLU A 435 -26.08 5.44 -12.40
CA GLU A 435 -26.23 4.08 -12.93
C GLU A 435 -25.64 3.96 -14.33
N ASN A 436 -25.76 5.00 -15.17
CA ASN A 436 -25.22 4.98 -16.53
C ASN A 436 -23.70 4.93 -16.52
N ASP A 437 -23.08 5.78 -15.71
CA ASP A 437 -21.62 5.79 -15.52
C ASP A 437 -21.13 4.44 -14.98
N TRP A 438 -21.90 3.80 -14.08
CA TRP A 438 -21.56 2.49 -13.54
C TRP A 438 -21.74 1.35 -14.53
N ILE A 439 -22.73 1.39 -15.42
CA ILE A 439 -22.87 0.43 -16.52
C ILE A 439 -21.65 0.45 -17.42
N GLU A 440 -21.17 1.65 -17.80
CA GLU A 440 -19.94 1.81 -18.59
C GLU A 440 -18.71 1.26 -17.85
N GLU A 441 -18.58 1.56 -16.55
CA GLU A 441 -17.47 1.09 -15.73
C GLU A 441 -17.46 -0.43 -15.58
N ILE A 442 -18.62 -1.05 -15.27
CA ILE A 442 -18.73 -2.51 -15.12
C ILE A 442 -18.41 -3.21 -16.44
N ASN A 443 -18.87 -2.68 -17.57
CA ASN A 443 -18.52 -3.19 -18.89
C ASN A 443 -17.00 -3.06 -19.17
N SER A 444 -16.40 -1.96 -18.77
CA SER A 444 -14.94 -1.77 -18.87
C SER A 444 -14.17 -2.76 -17.98
N ILE A 445 -14.63 -2.99 -16.73
CA ILE A 445 -14.06 -3.99 -15.82
C ILE A 445 -14.20 -5.39 -16.42
N GLY A 446 -15.39 -5.74 -16.95
CA GLY A 446 -15.65 -7.02 -17.59
C GLY A 446 -14.68 -7.29 -18.74
N LYS A 447 -14.53 -6.33 -19.67
CA LYS A 447 -13.55 -6.42 -20.78
C LYS A 447 -12.12 -6.61 -20.26
N TYR A 448 -11.72 -5.88 -19.22
CA TYR A 448 -10.40 -6.01 -18.64
C TYR A 448 -10.17 -7.40 -18.04
N ILE A 449 -11.08 -7.88 -17.19
CA ILE A 449 -10.96 -9.19 -16.56
C ILE A 449 -10.94 -10.30 -17.62
N LEU A 450 -11.85 -10.27 -18.61
CA LEU A 450 -11.91 -11.26 -19.68
C LEU A 450 -10.67 -11.28 -20.58
N SER A 451 -9.90 -10.18 -20.64
CA SER A 451 -8.65 -10.12 -21.40
C SER A 451 -7.55 -11.07 -20.87
N PHE A 452 -7.70 -11.61 -19.66
CA PHE A 452 -6.79 -12.63 -19.10
C PHE A 452 -7.09 -14.07 -19.58
N GLY A 453 -8.11 -14.23 -20.43
CA GLY A 453 -8.39 -15.50 -21.12
C GLY A 453 -9.10 -16.54 -20.24
N GLU A 454 -8.94 -17.81 -20.61
CA GLU A 454 -9.67 -18.94 -20.02
C GLU A 454 -9.35 -19.22 -18.55
N ARG A 455 -8.25 -18.66 -18.03
CA ARG A 455 -7.85 -18.81 -16.62
C ARG A 455 -8.69 -17.98 -15.66
N VAL A 456 -9.50 -17.04 -16.17
CA VAL A 456 -10.34 -16.19 -15.31
C VAL A 456 -11.35 -17.06 -14.55
N PRO A 457 -11.39 -16.95 -13.20
CA PRO A 457 -12.31 -17.76 -12.41
C PRO A 457 -13.77 -17.44 -12.73
N THR A 458 -14.56 -18.49 -12.86
CA THR A 458 -16.01 -18.38 -13.18
C THR A 458 -16.76 -17.50 -12.18
N GLU A 459 -16.32 -17.49 -10.93
CA GLU A 459 -16.89 -16.65 -9.87
C GLU A 459 -16.81 -15.15 -10.22
N LEU A 460 -15.67 -14.65 -10.76
CA LEU A 460 -15.56 -13.26 -11.21
C LEU A 460 -16.43 -12.95 -12.41
N ILE A 461 -16.54 -13.88 -13.35
CA ILE A 461 -17.43 -13.75 -14.52
C ILE A 461 -18.89 -13.67 -14.06
N ASN A 462 -19.26 -14.46 -13.05
CA ASN A 462 -20.61 -14.44 -12.48
C ASN A 462 -20.89 -13.13 -11.72
N GLU A 463 -19.93 -12.59 -10.97
CA GLU A 463 -20.09 -11.28 -10.31
C GLU A 463 -20.25 -10.15 -11.34
N TYR A 464 -19.46 -10.15 -12.42
CA TYR A 464 -19.65 -9.23 -13.54
C TYR A 464 -21.08 -9.28 -14.11
N LYS A 465 -21.59 -10.49 -14.43
CA LYS A 465 -22.93 -10.68 -14.99
C LYS A 465 -24.04 -10.24 -14.03
N LYS A 466 -23.89 -10.52 -12.72
CA LYS A 466 -24.86 -10.11 -11.70
C LYS A 466 -24.95 -8.59 -11.58
N LEU A 467 -23.79 -7.92 -11.52
CA LEU A 467 -23.72 -6.47 -11.40
C LEU A 467 -24.30 -5.78 -12.63
N ASN A 468 -23.94 -6.24 -13.83
CA ASN A 468 -24.49 -5.69 -15.08
C ASN A 468 -26.01 -5.80 -15.11
N LYS A 469 -26.54 -6.99 -14.80
CA LYS A 469 -27.99 -7.22 -14.73
C LYS A 469 -28.68 -6.35 -13.66
N SER A 470 -28.02 -6.14 -12.51
CA SER A 470 -28.59 -5.31 -11.43
C SER A 470 -28.70 -3.84 -11.82
N LEU A 471 -27.74 -3.33 -12.59
CA LEU A 471 -27.73 -1.94 -13.07
C LEU A 471 -28.66 -1.71 -14.27
N GLU A 472 -28.94 -2.74 -15.09
CA GLU A 472 -29.85 -2.65 -16.21
C GLU A 472 -31.33 -2.73 -15.81
N ASN A 473 -31.64 -3.27 -14.61
CA ASN A 473 -33.01 -3.49 -14.12
C ASN A 473 -33.49 -2.42 -13.12
N ASN A 474 -32.70 -1.45 -12.76
CA ASN A 474 -33.08 -0.29 -11.97
C ASN A 474 -33.31 0.93 -12.85
#